data_be67dde37df911811edb00486b1a65b4
#
_entry.id   be67dde37df911811edb00486b1a65b4
#
_cell.length_a   1.000
_cell.length_b   1.000
_cell.length_c   1.000
_cell.angle_alpha   90.00
_cell.angle_beta   90.00
_cell.angle_gamma   90.00
#
_symmetry.space_group_name_H-M   'P 1'
#
loop_
_entity.id
_entity.type
_entity.pdbx_description
1 polymer ?
#
loop_
_entity_poly.entity_id
_entity_poly.type
_entity_poly.pdbx_seq_one_letter_code
_entity_poly.pdbx_strand_id
1 'polypeptide(L)'
;VDIVVSMVFGPKEIEDVLKGENGMLQTSCKDKVWIDLTTSSPTLMRSLAKEFEDAGGYSIDAPVTGSLDSAIRGDMIMFVGGSEIALEKAREVLDRIGKTRRVGKYGNGYVAKLVNNQLWKIHASAIGEAMVLAKKAGLEPDVWWEVMKGGAADSFVLHHDVPSIFAGHYDPSFRVELALKDLDLIQELVKEHNTRAELTNSAHERFKEAKERYGDEAGEMTVCKLIEEDGNVNLQVDGDWIAPWEVKHPNDK
;
A
#
# COMPACT_ATOMS: atom_id res chain seq x y z
N VAL A 1 2.37 23.82 16.85
CA VAL A 1 1.42 23.41 15.78
C VAL A 1 0.22 22.73 16.41
N ASP A 2 -0.94 22.78 15.75
CA ASP A 2 -2.20 22.22 16.26
C ASP A 2 -2.46 20.83 15.71
N ILE A 3 -1.99 20.56 14.48
CA ILE A 3 -2.11 19.27 13.78
C ILE A 3 -0.72 18.81 13.37
N VAL A 4 -0.42 17.53 13.66
CA VAL A 4 0.78 16.84 13.21
C VAL A 4 0.37 15.72 12.28
N VAL A 5 0.97 15.64 11.10
CA VAL A 5 0.78 14.55 10.14
C VAL A 5 2.07 13.75 10.09
N SER A 6 1.97 12.44 10.28
CA SER A 6 3.09 11.51 10.14
C SER A 6 2.87 10.56 8.96
N MET A 7 3.93 10.31 8.20
CA MET A 7 3.99 9.30 7.15
C MET A 7 5.43 8.80 7.07
N VAL A 8 5.70 7.66 7.67
CA VAL A 8 7.03 7.08 7.80
C VAL A 8 7.05 5.61 7.36
N PHE A 9 8.21 4.95 7.44
CA PHE A 9 8.37 3.61 6.91
C PHE A 9 7.56 2.53 7.64
N GLY A 10 7.39 2.65 8.96
CA GLY A 10 6.68 1.62 9.69
C GLY A 10 6.57 1.84 11.20
N PRO A 11 6.30 0.74 11.95
CA PRO A 11 6.00 0.79 13.39
C PRO A 11 7.07 1.46 14.25
N LYS A 12 8.34 1.18 13.97
CA LYS A 12 9.47 1.70 14.77
C LYS A 12 9.59 3.22 14.65
N GLU A 13 9.52 3.73 13.42
CA GLU A 13 9.65 5.18 13.16
C GLU A 13 8.45 5.95 13.75
N ILE A 14 7.25 5.37 13.73
CA ILE A 14 6.08 5.96 14.41
C ILE A 14 6.29 6.04 15.92
N GLU A 15 6.81 4.99 16.53
CA GLU A 15 7.10 5.00 17.95
C GLU A 15 8.12 6.09 18.31
N ASP A 16 9.15 6.29 17.47
CA ASP A 16 10.13 7.36 17.63
C ASP A 16 9.51 8.74 17.46
N VAL A 17 8.59 8.93 16.51
CA VAL A 17 7.84 10.19 16.31
C VAL A 17 7.03 10.56 17.56
N LEU A 18 6.47 9.56 18.24
CA LEU A 18 5.65 9.79 19.43
C LEU A 18 6.47 9.86 20.72
N LYS A 19 7.37 8.90 20.95
CA LYS A 19 8.07 8.64 22.23
C LYS A 19 9.55 9.01 22.20
N GLY A 20 10.15 9.22 21.02
CA GLY A 20 11.59 9.54 20.91
C GLY A 20 11.99 10.76 21.75
N GLU A 21 13.29 11.02 21.87
CA GLU A 21 13.86 12.11 22.67
C GLU A 21 13.23 13.48 22.33
N ASN A 22 12.86 13.70 21.08
CA ASN A 22 12.17 14.89 20.57
C ASN A 22 10.73 14.57 20.12
N GLY A 23 10.15 13.49 20.59
CA GLY A 23 8.83 13.00 20.19
C GLY A 23 7.68 13.88 20.69
N MET A 24 6.51 13.68 20.13
CA MET A 24 5.33 14.51 20.43
C MET A 24 4.95 14.48 21.91
N LEU A 25 5.12 13.35 22.61
CA LEU A 25 4.83 13.19 24.04
C LEU A 25 5.79 13.97 24.96
N GLN A 26 6.91 14.47 24.41
CA GLN A 26 7.82 15.33 25.19
C GLN A 26 7.32 16.77 25.31
N THR A 27 6.21 17.08 24.65
CA THR A 27 5.57 18.42 24.67
C THR A 27 4.10 18.32 25.07
N SER A 28 3.40 19.46 25.26
CA SER A 28 1.97 19.42 25.54
C SER A 28 1.19 18.89 24.33
N CYS A 29 0.46 17.80 24.49
CA CYS A 29 -0.43 17.21 23.51
C CYS A 29 -1.86 17.77 23.59
N LYS A 30 -2.16 18.59 24.62
CA LYS A 30 -3.51 19.10 24.88
C LYS A 30 -4.10 19.77 23.65
N ASP A 31 -5.29 19.33 23.25
CA ASP A 31 -6.08 19.81 22.11
C ASP A 31 -5.42 19.63 20.72
N LYS A 32 -4.26 18.99 20.64
CA LYS A 32 -3.58 18.72 19.37
C LYS A 32 -4.17 17.48 18.67
N VAL A 33 -4.06 17.44 17.34
CA VAL A 33 -4.48 16.30 16.53
C VAL A 33 -3.26 15.65 15.92
N TRP A 34 -3.16 14.34 16.06
CA TRP A 34 -2.20 13.51 15.36
C TRP A 34 -2.90 12.69 14.27
N ILE A 35 -2.52 12.90 13.01
CA ILE A 35 -2.99 12.17 11.84
C ILE A 35 -1.84 11.29 11.36
N ASP A 36 -1.99 9.97 11.39
CA ASP A 36 -0.99 9.06 10.86
C ASP A 36 -1.42 8.41 9.55
N LEU A 37 -0.60 8.57 8.51
CA LEU A 37 -0.80 8.05 7.16
C LEU A 37 0.00 6.77 6.89
N THR A 38 0.78 6.30 7.86
CA THR A 38 1.70 5.16 7.73
C THR A 38 0.95 3.84 7.58
N THR A 39 1.53 2.86 6.89
CA THR A 39 1.09 1.46 6.98
C THR A 39 1.79 0.82 8.19
N SER A 40 1.01 0.43 9.20
CA SER A 40 1.53 -0.02 10.49
C SER A 40 0.66 -1.10 11.16
N SER A 41 1.13 -1.64 12.29
CA SER A 41 0.41 -2.61 13.13
C SER A 41 -0.78 -1.95 13.83
N PRO A 42 -2.03 -2.41 13.62
CA PRO A 42 -3.20 -1.86 14.31
C PRO A 42 -3.09 -1.92 15.83
N THR A 43 -2.50 -2.96 16.37
CA THR A 43 -2.35 -3.18 17.82
C THR A 43 -1.37 -2.18 18.44
N LEU A 44 -0.19 -2.00 17.83
CA LEU A 44 0.76 -0.97 18.26
C LEU A 44 0.12 0.42 18.19
N MET A 45 -0.52 0.72 17.07
CA MET A 45 -1.07 2.05 16.86
C MET A 45 -2.21 2.39 17.83
N ARG A 46 -3.04 1.43 18.22
CA ARG A 46 -4.04 1.62 19.29
C ARG A 46 -3.39 1.95 20.63
N SER A 47 -2.25 1.33 20.95
CA SER A 47 -1.51 1.64 22.17
C SER A 47 -0.93 3.05 22.15
N LEU A 48 -0.28 3.43 21.03
CA LEU A 48 0.32 4.76 20.86
C LEU A 48 -0.74 5.87 20.87
N ALA A 49 -1.87 5.64 20.20
CA ALA A 49 -2.99 6.58 20.20
C ALA A 49 -3.55 6.82 21.61
N LYS A 50 -3.68 5.72 22.37
CA LYS A 50 -4.15 5.84 23.77
C LYS A 50 -3.21 6.71 24.59
N GLU A 51 -1.90 6.53 24.48
CA GLU A 51 -0.91 7.35 25.20
C GLU A 51 -1.03 8.84 24.81
N PHE A 52 -1.21 9.12 23.52
CA PHE A 52 -1.38 10.51 23.04
C PHE A 52 -2.70 11.13 23.49
N GLU A 53 -3.79 10.36 23.52
CA GLU A 53 -5.10 10.79 24.00
C GLU A 53 -5.13 10.96 25.52
N ASP A 54 -4.45 10.09 26.28
CA ASP A 54 -4.29 10.25 27.73
C ASP A 54 -3.50 11.55 28.08
N ALA A 55 -2.64 12.02 27.17
CA ALA A 55 -1.95 13.30 27.26
C ALA A 55 -2.78 14.52 26.76
N GLY A 56 -4.06 14.30 26.43
CA GLY A 56 -5.04 15.32 26.04
C GLY A 56 -5.12 15.62 24.53
N GLY A 57 -4.53 14.79 23.69
CA GLY A 57 -4.59 14.88 22.24
C GLY A 57 -5.77 14.13 21.61
N TYR A 58 -5.83 14.14 20.28
CA TYR A 58 -6.81 13.42 19.46
C TYR A 58 -6.07 12.68 18.35
N SER A 59 -6.35 11.39 18.18
CA SER A 59 -5.66 10.54 17.20
C SER A 59 -6.56 10.16 16.03
N ILE A 60 -5.97 10.15 14.83
CA ILE A 60 -6.59 9.70 13.58
C ILE A 60 -5.61 8.77 12.86
N ASP A 61 -6.07 7.58 12.51
CA ASP A 61 -5.41 6.72 11.55
C ASP A 61 -6.01 6.95 10.16
N ALA A 62 -5.17 7.28 9.20
CA ALA A 62 -5.59 7.63 7.85
C ALA A 62 -4.64 7.08 6.77
N PRO A 63 -4.21 5.79 6.85
CA PRO A 63 -3.33 5.24 5.83
C PRO A 63 -3.94 5.35 4.43
N VAL A 64 -3.06 5.53 3.43
CA VAL A 64 -3.43 5.90 2.07
C VAL A 64 -3.30 4.75 1.09
N THR A 65 -4.06 4.83 0.00
CA THR A 65 -3.94 3.97 -1.18
C THR A 65 -4.18 4.79 -2.45
N GLY A 66 -3.68 4.31 -3.60
CA GLY A 66 -3.83 4.97 -4.91
C GLY A 66 -2.51 5.18 -5.65
N SER A 67 -1.40 4.69 -5.10
CA SER A 67 -0.08 4.77 -5.73
C SER A 67 0.49 6.20 -5.84
N LEU A 68 1.67 6.35 -6.46
CA LEU A 68 2.39 7.62 -6.60
C LEU A 68 1.62 8.62 -7.46
N ASP A 69 0.98 8.17 -8.52
CA ASP A 69 0.19 9.02 -9.41
C ASP A 69 -1.01 9.67 -8.70
N SER A 70 -1.70 8.94 -7.81
CA SER A 70 -2.75 9.54 -6.98
C SER A 70 -2.21 10.56 -5.97
N ALA A 71 -0.99 10.36 -5.47
CA ALA A 71 -0.33 11.35 -4.60
C ALA A 71 -0.02 12.64 -5.39
N ILE A 72 0.51 12.50 -6.61
CA ILE A 72 0.79 13.62 -7.52
C ILE A 72 -0.48 14.39 -7.85
N ARG A 73 -1.59 13.70 -8.14
CA ARG A 73 -2.89 14.32 -8.44
C ARG A 73 -3.58 14.91 -7.21
N GLY A 74 -3.18 14.53 -5.98
CA GLY A 74 -3.88 14.92 -4.75
C GLY A 74 -5.24 14.23 -4.58
N ASP A 75 -5.40 13.01 -5.12
CA ASP A 75 -6.68 12.28 -5.09
C ASP A 75 -6.56 10.90 -4.41
N MET A 76 -5.54 10.72 -3.58
CA MET A 76 -5.37 9.50 -2.77
C MET A 76 -6.65 9.17 -1.99
N ILE A 77 -6.88 7.89 -1.77
CA ILE A 77 -7.93 7.41 -0.87
C ILE A 77 -7.30 7.15 0.50
N MET A 78 -7.89 7.74 1.54
CA MET A 78 -7.53 7.52 2.94
C MET A 78 -8.56 6.64 3.64
N PHE A 79 -8.11 5.58 4.32
CA PHE A 79 -8.96 4.77 5.21
C PHE A 79 -8.93 5.38 6.61
N VAL A 80 -9.96 6.14 6.98
CA VAL A 80 -9.91 7.00 8.16
C VAL A 80 -10.64 6.42 9.36
N GLY A 81 -9.90 6.13 10.42
CA GLY A 81 -10.38 5.75 11.75
C GLY A 81 -10.13 6.86 12.79
N GLY A 82 -10.94 6.90 13.83
CA GLY A 82 -10.82 7.89 14.91
C GLY A 82 -12.19 8.30 15.48
N SER A 83 -12.19 9.19 16.48
CA SER A 83 -13.42 9.76 17.04
C SER A 83 -14.00 10.84 16.14
N GLU A 84 -15.30 11.12 16.27
CA GLU A 84 -15.95 12.19 15.50
C GLU A 84 -15.33 13.58 15.82
N ILE A 85 -14.94 13.79 17.08
CA ILE A 85 -14.27 15.04 17.50
C ILE A 85 -12.92 15.21 16.81
N ALA A 86 -12.11 14.13 16.77
CA ALA A 86 -10.83 14.13 16.07
C ALA A 86 -11.00 14.44 14.58
N LEU A 87 -11.96 13.79 13.94
CA LEU A 87 -12.26 13.99 12.51
C LEU A 87 -12.70 15.41 12.21
N GLU A 88 -13.55 16.00 13.02
CA GLU A 88 -14.00 17.38 12.82
C GLU A 88 -12.83 18.36 12.91
N LYS A 89 -11.94 18.18 13.91
CA LYS A 89 -10.72 18.99 14.07
C LYS A 89 -9.75 18.83 12.89
N ALA A 90 -9.70 17.67 12.25
CA ALA A 90 -8.76 17.36 11.16
C ALA A 90 -9.35 17.54 9.75
N ARG A 91 -10.64 17.80 9.62
CA ARG A 91 -11.39 17.80 8.35
C ARG A 91 -10.70 18.60 7.27
N GLU A 92 -10.33 19.84 7.55
CA GLU A 92 -9.70 20.73 6.57
C GLU A 92 -8.39 20.17 6.02
N VAL A 93 -7.58 19.52 6.88
CA VAL A 93 -6.32 18.89 6.47
C VAL A 93 -6.59 17.63 5.64
N LEU A 94 -7.50 16.76 6.11
CA LEU A 94 -7.84 15.52 5.40
C LEU A 94 -8.40 15.82 4.00
N ASP A 95 -9.28 16.80 3.86
CA ASP A 95 -9.88 17.17 2.57
C ASP A 95 -8.86 17.73 1.56
N ARG A 96 -7.69 18.19 2.04
CA ARG A 96 -6.58 18.65 1.18
C ARG A 96 -5.66 17.52 0.75
N ILE A 97 -5.57 16.44 1.53
CA ILE A 97 -4.70 15.28 1.22
C ILE A 97 -5.36 14.37 0.17
N GLY A 98 -6.68 14.16 0.25
CA GLY A 98 -7.36 13.27 -0.68
C GLY A 98 -8.79 12.91 -0.26
N LYS A 99 -9.27 11.78 -0.75
CA LYS A 99 -10.65 11.29 -0.53
C LYS A 99 -10.76 10.46 0.74
N THR A 100 -11.49 10.94 1.72
CA THR A 100 -11.72 10.23 2.99
C THR A 100 -12.73 9.08 2.82
N ARG A 101 -12.37 7.90 3.31
CA ARG A 101 -13.25 6.75 3.51
C ARG A 101 -13.32 6.42 5.00
N ARG A 102 -14.42 6.77 5.63
CA ARG A 102 -14.64 6.51 7.06
C ARG A 102 -14.77 5.00 7.33
N VAL A 103 -13.90 4.45 8.19
CA VAL A 103 -13.88 3.01 8.52
C VAL A 103 -14.17 2.72 10.01
N GLY A 104 -14.50 3.74 10.79
CA GLY A 104 -14.96 3.60 12.17
C GLY A 104 -13.96 4.06 13.22
N LYS A 105 -13.73 3.23 14.23
CA LYS A 105 -12.86 3.54 15.37
C LYS A 105 -11.39 3.60 14.95
N TYR A 106 -10.57 4.26 15.77
CA TYR A 106 -9.13 4.27 15.60
C TYR A 106 -8.54 2.85 15.51
N GLY A 107 -7.60 2.66 14.62
CA GLY A 107 -7.00 1.37 14.29
C GLY A 107 -7.69 0.62 13.15
N ASN A 108 -8.94 0.98 12.80
CA ASN A 108 -9.63 0.34 11.67
C ASN A 108 -9.09 0.80 10.30
N GLY A 109 -8.51 1.98 10.20
CA GLY A 109 -7.80 2.45 9.00
C GLY A 109 -6.62 1.54 8.66
N TYR A 110 -5.79 1.22 9.67
CA TYR A 110 -4.68 0.26 9.48
C TYR A 110 -5.17 -1.12 9.07
N VAL A 111 -6.24 -1.63 9.72
CA VAL A 111 -6.84 -2.91 9.30
C VAL A 111 -7.29 -2.86 7.84
N ALA A 112 -8.04 -1.81 7.45
CA ALA A 112 -8.50 -1.64 6.08
C ALA A 112 -7.32 -1.56 5.09
N LYS A 113 -6.26 -0.82 5.44
CA LYS A 113 -5.04 -0.72 4.62
C LYS A 113 -4.33 -2.06 4.47
N LEU A 114 -4.14 -2.81 5.56
CA LEU A 114 -3.48 -4.12 5.50
C LEU A 114 -4.28 -5.12 4.65
N VAL A 115 -5.61 -5.17 4.80
CA VAL A 115 -6.48 -6.03 3.97
C VAL A 115 -6.48 -5.58 2.50
N ASN A 116 -6.47 -4.28 2.22
CA ASN A 116 -6.30 -3.76 0.87
C ASN A 116 -4.98 -4.23 0.24
N ASN A 117 -3.86 -4.09 0.98
CA ASN A 117 -2.55 -4.49 0.50
C ASN A 117 -2.41 -6.01 0.38
N GLN A 118 -3.07 -6.79 1.28
CA GLN A 118 -3.18 -8.24 1.17
C GLN A 118 -3.75 -8.67 -0.19
N LEU A 119 -4.91 -8.09 -0.56
CA LEU A 119 -5.56 -8.38 -1.85
C LEU A 119 -4.67 -7.96 -3.02
N TRP A 120 -4.05 -6.78 -2.95
CA TRP A 120 -3.14 -6.33 -4.00
C TRP A 120 -1.99 -7.31 -4.22
N LYS A 121 -1.30 -7.77 -3.15
CA LYS A 121 -0.16 -8.71 -3.24
C LYS A 121 -0.58 -10.07 -3.82
N ILE A 122 -1.77 -10.56 -3.44
CA ILE A 122 -2.35 -11.79 -4.01
C ILE A 122 -2.65 -11.58 -5.51
N HIS A 123 -3.26 -10.45 -5.88
CA HIS A 123 -3.56 -10.13 -7.28
C HIS A 123 -2.29 -10.01 -8.12
N ALA A 124 -1.23 -9.36 -7.64
CA ALA A 124 0.04 -9.25 -8.35
C ALA A 124 0.64 -10.63 -8.64
N SER A 125 0.69 -11.51 -7.64
CA SER A 125 1.17 -12.88 -7.80
C SER A 125 0.31 -13.69 -8.79
N ALA A 126 -1.02 -13.59 -8.66
CA ALA A 126 -1.97 -14.31 -9.52
C ALA A 126 -1.92 -13.84 -10.98
N ILE A 127 -1.75 -12.53 -11.21
CA ILE A 127 -1.60 -11.95 -12.55
C ILE A 127 -0.32 -12.45 -13.20
N GLY A 128 0.81 -12.50 -12.50
CA GLY A 128 2.05 -13.05 -13.02
C GLY A 128 1.89 -14.50 -13.48
N GLU A 129 1.26 -15.35 -12.66
CA GLU A 129 0.97 -16.75 -13.00
C GLU A 129 0.04 -16.85 -14.22
N ALA A 130 -1.03 -16.06 -14.26
CA ALA A 130 -2.01 -16.09 -15.35
C ALA A 130 -1.39 -15.62 -16.69
N MET A 131 -0.56 -14.57 -16.67
CA MET A 131 0.13 -14.08 -17.86
C MET A 131 1.11 -15.12 -18.41
N VAL A 132 1.91 -15.75 -17.55
CA VAL A 132 2.85 -16.82 -17.97
C VAL A 132 2.11 -18.03 -18.54
N LEU A 133 1.01 -18.45 -17.90
CA LEU A 133 0.17 -19.53 -18.39
C LEU A 133 -0.43 -19.18 -19.77
N ALA A 134 -1.00 -17.99 -19.92
CA ALA A 134 -1.59 -17.52 -21.17
C ALA A 134 -0.56 -17.48 -22.30
N LYS A 135 0.62 -16.91 -22.04
CA LYS A 135 1.72 -16.85 -23.02
C LYS A 135 2.18 -18.25 -23.46
N LYS A 136 2.34 -19.19 -22.53
CA LYS A 136 2.68 -20.58 -22.84
C LYS A 136 1.59 -21.30 -23.64
N ALA A 137 0.33 -20.90 -23.43
CA ALA A 137 -0.81 -21.43 -24.18
C ALA A 137 -1.01 -20.77 -25.56
N GLY A 138 -0.16 -19.80 -25.92
CA GLY A 138 -0.18 -19.14 -27.24
C GLY A 138 -1.01 -17.86 -27.31
N LEU A 139 -1.40 -17.30 -26.16
CA LEU A 139 -2.07 -15.99 -26.10
C LEU A 139 -1.04 -14.90 -25.77
N GLU A 140 -0.89 -13.92 -26.67
CA GLU A 140 0.07 -12.83 -26.49
C GLU A 140 -0.30 -11.94 -25.30
N PRO A 141 0.71 -11.39 -24.55
CA PRO A 141 0.47 -10.68 -23.30
C PRO A 141 -0.43 -9.45 -23.44
N ASP A 142 -0.28 -8.65 -24.49
CA ASP A 142 -1.11 -7.48 -24.78
C ASP A 142 -2.55 -7.86 -25.13
N VAL A 143 -2.73 -8.92 -25.92
CA VAL A 143 -4.07 -9.47 -26.24
C VAL A 143 -4.74 -10.00 -24.97
N TRP A 144 -4.00 -10.76 -24.15
CA TRP A 144 -4.49 -11.23 -22.86
C TRP A 144 -4.98 -10.07 -21.99
N TRP A 145 -4.15 -9.03 -21.86
CA TRP A 145 -4.46 -7.84 -21.06
C TRP A 145 -5.73 -7.14 -21.51
N GLU A 146 -5.89 -6.91 -22.81
CA GLU A 146 -7.10 -6.28 -23.36
C GLU A 146 -8.37 -7.09 -23.09
N VAL A 147 -8.34 -8.41 -23.24
CA VAL A 147 -9.54 -9.23 -23.07
C VAL A 147 -9.90 -9.52 -21.61
N MET A 148 -8.97 -9.31 -20.66
CA MET A 148 -9.27 -9.46 -19.23
C MET A 148 -9.97 -8.23 -18.64
N LYS A 149 -9.78 -7.05 -19.24
CA LYS A 149 -10.41 -5.80 -18.79
C LYS A 149 -11.92 -5.87 -18.89
N GLY A 150 -12.60 -5.40 -17.84
CA GLY A 150 -14.07 -5.39 -17.76
C GLY A 150 -14.69 -6.77 -17.56
N GLY A 151 -13.89 -7.84 -17.49
CA GLY A 151 -14.33 -9.19 -17.17
C GLY A 151 -14.30 -9.50 -15.68
N ALA A 152 -14.61 -10.74 -15.32
CA ALA A 152 -14.58 -11.20 -13.93
C ALA A 152 -13.16 -11.22 -13.29
N ALA A 153 -12.11 -11.19 -14.13
CA ALA A 153 -10.71 -11.15 -13.70
C ALA A 153 -10.16 -9.72 -13.57
N ASP A 154 -10.99 -8.71 -13.81
CA ASP A 154 -10.58 -7.31 -13.76
C ASP A 154 -10.15 -6.87 -12.36
N SER A 155 -9.12 -6.02 -12.28
CA SER A 155 -8.60 -5.51 -11.02
C SER A 155 -7.78 -4.24 -11.21
N PHE A 156 -7.56 -3.48 -10.11
CA PHE A 156 -6.63 -2.34 -10.13
C PHE A 156 -5.25 -2.76 -10.65
N VAL A 157 -4.70 -3.87 -10.17
CA VAL A 157 -3.37 -4.39 -10.59
C VAL A 157 -3.31 -4.64 -12.09
N LEU A 158 -4.40 -5.18 -12.68
CA LEU A 158 -4.48 -5.43 -14.12
C LEU A 158 -4.34 -4.13 -14.93
N HIS A 159 -5.03 -3.07 -14.50
CA HIS A 159 -5.03 -1.80 -15.23
C HIS A 159 -3.79 -0.95 -14.96
N HIS A 160 -3.39 -0.89 -13.70
CA HIS A 160 -2.36 0.04 -13.22
C HIS A 160 -0.95 -0.52 -13.36
N ASP A 161 -0.74 -1.80 -12.97
CA ASP A 161 0.60 -2.32 -12.75
C ASP A 161 1.12 -3.17 -13.93
N VAL A 162 0.24 -3.85 -14.68
CA VAL A 162 0.64 -4.68 -15.84
C VAL A 162 1.42 -3.90 -16.90
N PRO A 163 1.12 -2.65 -17.26
CA PRO A 163 1.95 -1.86 -18.18
C PRO A 163 3.43 -1.79 -17.78
N SER A 164 3.74 -1.84 -16.48
CA SER A 164 5.12 -1.85 -15.98
C SER A 164 5.87 -3.16 -16.30
N ILE A 165 5.13 -4.27 -16.43
CA ILE A 165 5.67 -5.57 -16.87
C ILE A 165 5.98 -5.51 -18.36
N PHE A 166 5.05 -4.97 -19.17
CA PHE A 166 5.25 -4.80 -20.61
C PHE A 166 6.46 -3.93 -20.93
N ALA A 167 6.66 -2.84 -20.16
CA ALA A 167 7.81 -1.97 -20.26
C ALA A 167 9.12 -2.60 -19.72
N GLY A 168 9.04 -3.68 -18.95
CA GLY A 168 10.19 -4.38 -18.38
C GLY A 168 10.82 -3.71 -17.15
N HIS A 169 10.20 -2.67 -16.57
CA HIS A 169 10.74 -2.01 -15.37
C HIS A 169 10.09 -2.46 -14.06
N TYR A 170 8.99 -3.22 -14.08
CA TYR A 170 8.37 -3.90 -12.93
C TYR A 170 8.07 -3.01 -11.72
N ASP A 171 7.56 -1.81 -11.97
CA ASP A 171 7.16 -0.80 -10.98
C ASP A 171 8.23 -0.43 -9.94
N PRO A 172 9.23 0.37 -10.31
CA PRO A 172 10.23 0.85 -9.35
C PRO A 172 9.70 1.96 -8.42
N SER A 173 8.46 2.44 -8.60
CA SER A 173 7.88 3.48 -7.76
C SER A 173 7.60 3.02 -6.34
N PHE A 174 7.46 1.71 -6.13
CA PHE A 174 7.33 1.08 -4.82
C PHE A 174 8.28 -0.11 -4.71
N ARG A 175 9.14 -0.11 -3.67
CA ARG A 175 10.19 -1.13 -3.51
C ARG A 175 9.62 -2.45 -2.99
N VAL A 176 10.16 -3.57 -3.47
CA VAL A 176 9.79 -4.91 -3.02
C VAL A 176 10.01 -5.10 -1.51
N GLU A 177 11.01 -4.43 -0.92
CA GLU A 177 11.23 -4.41 0.53
C GLU A 177 10.02 -3.88 1.30
N LEU A 178 9.42 -2.78 0.84
CA LEU A 178 8.22 -2.20 1.45
C LEU A 178 6.99 -3.08 1.24
N ALA A 179 6.91 -3.74 0.07
CA ALA A 179 5.87 -4.71 -0.20
C ALA A 179 5.93 -5.90 0.75
N LEU A 180 7.14 -6.40 1.03
CA LEU A 180 7.38 -7.50 1.97
C LEU A 180 7.09 -7.07 3.42
N LYS A 181 7.54 -5.87 3.84
CA LYS A 181 7.19 -5.30 5.16
C LYS A 181 5.67 -5.28 5.38
N ASP A 182 4.90 -4.87 4.37
CA ASP A 182 3.44 -4.87 4.47
C ASP A 182 2.88 -6.30 4.64
N LEU A 183 3.45 -7.29 3.91
CA LEU A 183 3.09 -8.70 4.06
C LEU A 183 3.43 -9.25 5.45
N ASP A 184 4.56 -8.84 6.05
CA ASP A 184 4.92 -9.19 7.42
C ASP A 184 3.87 -8.67 8.41
N LEU A 185 3.44 -7.40 8.30
CA LEU A 185 2.37 -6.83 9.11
C LEU A 185 1.02 -7.54 8.91
N ILE A 186 0.73 -7.98 7.69
CA ILE A 186 -0.47 -8.78 7.38
C ILE A 186 -0.38 -10.15 8.06
N GLN A 187 0.79 -10.80 8.03
CA GLN A 187 1.03 -12.08 8.71
C GLN A 187 0.85 -11.97 10.23
N GLU A 188 1.31 -10.86 10.83
CA GLU A 188 1.07 -10.57 12.24
C GLU A 188 -0.43 -10.46 12.54
N LEU A 189 -1.18 -9.73 11.72
CA LEU A 189 -2.63 -9.56 11.87
C LEU A 189 -3.37 -10.90 11.69
N VAL A 190 -3.00 -11.72 10.72
CA VAL A 190 -3.54 -13.07 10.50
C VAL A 190 -3.32 -13.95 11.73
N LYS A 191 -2.13 -13.93 12.30
CA LYS A 191 -1.77 -14.68 13.50
C LYS A 191 -2.54 -14.18 14.73
N GLU A 192 -2.65 -12.87 14.93
CA GLU A 192 -3.38 -12.26 16.05
C GLU A 192 -4.85 -12.68 16.05
N HIS A 193 -5.49 -12.74 14.86
CA HIS A 193 -6.89 -13.08 14.71
C HIS A 193 -7.15 -14.55 14.39
N ASN A 194 -6.11 -15.39 14.36
CA ASN A 194 -6.19 -16.84 14.09
C ASN A 194 -7.03 -17.15 12.84
N THR A 195 -6.78 -16.44 11.74
CA THR A 195 -7.49 -16.64 10.47
C THR A 195 -6.69 -17.50 9.49
N ARG A 196 -7.36 -18.16 8.55
CA ARG A 196 -6.70 -18.87 7.44
C ARG A 196 -6.22 -17.88 6.40
N ALA A 197 -5.02 -18.09 5.87
CA ALA A 197 -4.39 -17.14 4.94
C ALA A 197 -3.44 -17.82 3.93
N GLU A 198 -3.83 -18.96 3.37
CA GLU A 198 -2.97 -19.76 2.47
C GLU A 198 -2.50 -18.97 1.25
N LEU A 199 -3.39 -18.18 0.63
CA LEU A 199 -3.04 -17.34 -0.52
C LEU A 199 -2.07 -16.21 -0.12
N THR A 200 -2.25 -15.64 1.07
CA THR A 200 -1.34 -14.63 1.63
C THR A 200 0.04 -15.24 1.89
N ASN A 201 0.10 -16.45 2.46
CA ASN A 201 1.35 -17.14 2.70
C ASN A 201 2.09 -17.41 1.39
N SER A 202 1.37 -17.86 0.37
CA SER A 202 1.94 -18.09 -0.97
C SER A 202 2.47 -16.80 -1.59
N ALA A 203 1.72 -15.71 -1.51
CA ALA A 203 2.18 -14.40 -1.98
C ALA A 203 3.41 -13.93 -1.18
N HIS A 204 3.41 -14.06 0.15
CA HIS A 204 4.53 -13.67 1.00
C HIS A 204 5.84 -14.35 0.60
N GLU A 205 5.81 -15.70 0.40
CA GLU A 205 6.99 -16.44 -0.05
C GLU A 205 7.48 -15.96 -1.43
N ARG A 206 6.56 -15.66 -2.38
CA ARG A 206 6.93 -15.13 -3.69
C ARG A 206 7.59 -13.75 -3.62
N PHE A 207 7.07 -12.84 -2.82
CA PHE A 207 7.68 -11.52 -2.61
C PHE A 207 9.04 -11.62 -1.91
N LYS A 208 9.19 -12.54 -0.96
CA LYS A 208 10.46 -12.83 -0.31
C LYS A 208 11.50 -13.35 -1.31
N GLU A 209 11.12 -14.29 -2.14
CA GLU A 209 11.98 -14.83 -3.20
C GLU A 209 12.37 -13.76 -4.23
N ALA A 210 11.43 -12.88 -4.61
CA ALA A 210 11.71 -11.75 -5.49
C ALA A 210 12.73 -10.77 -4.87
N LYS A 211 12.57 -10.44 -3.58
CA LYS A 211 13.54 -9.62 -2.83
C LYS A 211 14.93 -10.29 -2.79
N GLU A 212 15.00 -11.59 -2.51
CA GLU A 212 16.27 -12.34 -2.47
C GLU A 212 16.97 -12.37 -3.83
N ARG A 213 16.21 -12.45 -4.94
CA ARG A 213 16.76 -12.54 -6.30
C ARG A 213 17.14 -11.19 -6.89
N TYR A 214 16.37 -10.13 -6.62
CA TYR A 214 16.54 -8.83 -7.30
C TYR A 214 17.00 -7.70 -6.37
N GLY A 215 17.05 -7.92 -5.05
CA GLY A 215 17.48 -6.93 -4.05
C GLY A 215 16.34 -6.05 -3.53
N ASP A 216 16.62 -5.36 -2.42
CA ASP A 216 15.65 -4.56 -1.65
C ASP A 216 15.02 -3.42 -2.45
N GLU A 217 15.80 -2.77 -3.30
CA GLU A 217 15.40 -1.60 -4.11
C GLU A 217 14.63 -1.96 -5.40
N ALA A 218 14.48 -3.26 -5.71
CA ALA A 218 13.75 -3.69 -6.89
C ALA A 218 12.26 -3.30 -6.79
N GLY A 219 11.61 -3.09 -7.93
CA GLY A 219 10.19 -2.76 -7.98
C GLY A 219 9.29 -3.87 -7.46
N GLU A 220 8.14 -3.53 -6.91
CA GLU A 220 7.24 -4.52 -6.29
C GLU A 220 6.65 -5.54 -7.28
N MET A 221 6.56 -5.18 -8.58
CA MET A 221 6.11 -6.11 -9.62
C MET A 221 7.20 -7.11 -10.07
N THR A 222 8.39 -7.09 -9.47
CA THR A 222 9.42 -8.13 -9.70
C THR A 222 8.95 -9.52 -9.24
N VAL A 223 7.90 -9.62 -8.45
CA VAL A 223 7.20 -10.89 -8.21
C VAL A 223 6.71 -11.53 -9.51
N CYS A 224 6.26 -10.73 -10.49
CA CYS A 224 5.89 -11.22 -11.82
C CYS A 224 7.10 -11.58 -12.66
N LYS A 225 8.20 -10.79 -12.57
CA LYS A 225 9.48 -11.11 -13.21
C LYS A 225 10.03 -12.46 -12.76
N LEU A 226 9.93 -12.77 -11.47
CA LEU A 226 10.30 -14.08 -10.92
C LEU A 226 9.56 -15.22 -11.63
N ILE A 227 8.23 -15.11 -11.76
CA ILE A 227 7.38 -16.12 -12.37
C ILE A 227 7.64 -16.23 -13.89
N GLU A 228 7.91 -15.10 -14.55
CA GLU A 228 8.27 -14.99 -15.96
C GLU A 228 9.58 -15.75 -16.26
N GLU A 229 10.64 -15.47 -15.48
CA GLU A 229 11.94 -16.14 -15.61
C GLU A 229 11.85 -17.62 -15.32
N ASP A 230 11.19 -18.04 -14.24
CA ASP A 230 10.98 -19.45 -13.89
C ASP A 230 10.12 -20.16 -14.95
N GLY A 231 9.20 -19.42 -15.57
CA GLY A 231 8.42 -19.88 -16.70
C GLY A 231 9.17 -19.96 -18.02
N ASN A 232 10.37 -19.39 -18.11
CA ASN A 232 11.14 -19.23 -19.34
C ASN A 232 10.30 -18.63 -20.48
N VAL A 233 9.61 -17.53 -20.21
CA VAL A 233 8.86 -16.75 -21.19
C VAL A 233 9.29 -15.28 -21.11
N ASN A 234 8.93 -14.49 -22.11
CA ASN A 234 9.08 -13.04 -22.10
C ASN A 234 7.67 -12.40 -22.14
N LEU A 235 7.36 -11.59 -21.13
CA LEU A 235 6.08 -10.86 -21.01
C LEU A 235 6.19 -9.41 -21.50
N GLN A 236 7.39 -8.94 -21.84
CA GLN A 236 7.58 -7.61 -22.41
C GLN A 236 6.91 -7.52 -23.78
N VAL A 237 6.37 -6.35 -24.07
CA VAL A 237 5.65 -6.06 -25.32
C VAL A 237 6.26 -4.82 -25.96
N ASP A 238 6.57 -4.89 -27.24
CA ASP A 238 7.05 -3.72 -27.99
C ASP A 238 6.01 -2.60 -27.98
N GLY A 239 6.46 -1.38 -27.69
CA GLY A 239 5.59 -0.20 -27.67
C GLY A 239 5.98 0.83 -26.62
N ASP A 240 5.32 1.97 -26.63
CA ASP A 240 5.51 3.04 -25.65
C ASP A 240 4.60 2.80 -24.43
N TRP A 241 4.98 1.81 -23.62
CA TRP A 241 4.27 1.52 -22.37
C TRP A 241 4.71 2.51 -21.31
N ILE A 242 3.82 3.47 -21.01
CA ILE A 242 4.05 4.51 -20.02
C ILE A 242 3.43 4.05 -18.69
N ALA A 243 4.23 4.08 -17.64
CA ALA A 243 3.71 3.81 -16.30
C ALA A 243 2.67 4.86 -15.88
N PRO A 244 1.61 4.50 -15.11
CA PRO A 244 0.57 5.46 -14.73
C PRO A 244 1.09 6.72 -14.05
N TRP A 245 2.16 6.62 -13.26
CA TRP A 245 2.80 7.76 -12.59
C TRP A 245 3.69 8.63 -13.51
N GLU A 246 3.99 8.16 -14.72
CA GLU A 246 4.73 8.93 -15.74
C GLU A 246 3.77 9.65 -16.70
N VAL A 247 2.49 9.33 -16.66
CA VAL A 247 1.46 9.99 -17.46
C VAL A 247 1.38 11.45 -17.04
N LYS A 248 1.71 12.37 -17.95
CA LYS A 248 1.54 13.80 -17.71
C LYS A 248 0.05 14.12 -17.56
N HIS A 249 -0.33 14.62 -16.42
CA HIS A 249 -1.68 15.09 -16.19
C HIS A 249 -1.83 16.57 -16.60
N PRO A 250 -3.03 17.03 -17.02
CA PRO A 250 -3.24 18.40 -17.48
C PRO A 250 -2.85 19.50 -16.47
N ASN A 251 -2.69 19.11 -15.21
CA ASN A 251 -2.30 20.00 -14.10
C ASN A 251 -0.81 19.90 -13.73
N ASP A 252 -0.02 19.07 -14.43
CA ASP A 252 1.42 18.99 -14.20
C ASP A 252 2.07 20.28 -14.72
N LYS A 253 2.62 21.09 -13.80
CA LYS A 253 3.34 22.32 -14.11
C LYS A 253 4.83 22.09 -14.07
#